data_8df7433d07910f4a1d35121bfa7521c4
#
_entry.id   8df7433d07910f4a1d35121bfa7521c4
#
_cell.length_a   1.000
_cell.length_b   1.000
_cell.length_c   1.000
_cell.angle_alpha   90.00
_cell.angle_beta   90.00
_cell.angle_gamma   90.00
#
_symmetry.space_group_name_H-M   'P 1'
#
loop_
_entity.id
_entity.type
_entity.pdbx_description
1 polymer ?
#
loop_
_entity_poly.entity_id
_entity_poly.type
_entity_poly.pdbx_seq_one_letter_code
_entity_poly.pdbx_strand_id
1 'polypeptide(L)'
;RLEDKTNNLEQLRKDIEEIIKDLMSKKELDWTDKEKIKELLEKEKEIQEEWQKVQEEQKDLQDFMKENELTSEDLLKKQEEINKLFEEVIPDEMKKLMEEIEKMLSDMPREKMQQMMQDLKKSNKELQEMMDRNLSLLEQLKVEKDLNELIDKMNDLADKLQNTDKSNNDSLSAKDAENQFNKLSQELDSIMEKNKGLQEPFNISKDEKMEDEINQDLEEAHEMENNGDDAGSSQKKNNAGK
;
A
#
# COMPACT_ATOMS: atom_id res chain seq x y z
N ARG A 1 4.11 -8.09 5.05
CA ARG A 1 4.94 -6.97 5.61
C ARG A 1 4.13 -5.96 6.43
N LEU A 2 2.88 -5.66 6.04
CA LEU A 2 2.00 -4.73 6.78
C LEU A 2 1.20 -5.47 7.87
N GLU A 3 0.71 -6.68 7.58
CA GLU A 3 0.10 -7.58 8.57
C GLU A 3 1.04 -7.92 9.73
N ASP A 4 2.34 -8.06 9.46
CA ASP A 4 3.36 -8.30 10.50
C ASP A 4 3.44 -7.10 11.49
N LYS A 5 3.25 -5.87 10.99
CA LYS A 5 3.34 -4.65 11.81
C LYS A 5 2.12 -4.45 12.71
N THR A 6 0.93 -4.79 12.22
CA THR A 6 -0.30 -4.77 13.03
C THR A 6 -0.23 -5.83 14.14
N ASN A 7 0.35 -7.00 13.84
CA ASN A 7 0.59 -8.04 14.84
C ASN A 7 1.54 -7.59 15.97
N ASN A 8 2.55 -6.78 15.64
CA ASN A 8 3.48 -6.24 16.64
C ASN A 8 2.79 -5.30 17.64
N LEU A 9 1.88 -4.44 17.17
CA LEU A 9 1.10 -3.55 18.04
C LEU A 9 0.12 -4.33 18.92
N GLU A 10 -0.52 -5.35 18.38
CA GLU A 10 -1.41 -6.21 19.17
C GLU A 10 -0.65 -6.97 20.27
N GLN A 11 0.55 -7.45 19.95
CA GLN A 11 1.42 -8.10 20.95
C GLN A 11 1.86 -7.09 22.01
N LEU A 12 2.26 -5.90 21.63
CA LEU A 12 2.65 -4.83 22.56
C LEU A 12 1.50 -4.48 23.51
N ARG A 13 0.28 -4.40 23.02
CA ARG A 13 -0.91 -4.17 23.85
C ARG A 13 -1.12 -5.28 24.87
N LYS A 14 -0.89 -6.54 24.49
CA LYS A 14 -0.94 -7.68 25.43
C LYS A 14 0.14 -7.58 26.50
N ASP A 15 1.36 -7.19 26.11
CA ASP A 15 2.47 -6.99 27.04
C ASP A 15 2.15 -5.86 28.05
N ILE A 16 1.55 -4.75 27.59
CA ILE A 16 1.09 -3.65 28.46
C ILE A 16 0.02 -4.15 29.44
N GLU A 17 -0.96 -4.93 28.99
CA GLU A 17 -2.02 -5.50 29.84
C GLU A 17 -1.45 -6.45 30.92
N GLU A 18 -0.45 -7.24 30.58
CA GLU A 18 0.23 -8.11 31.53
C GLU A 18 0.95 -7.31 32.60
N ILE A 19 1.70 -6.28 32.21
CA ILE A 19 2.38 -5.38 33.15
C ILE A 19 1.36 -4.69 34.07
N ILE A 20 0.23 -4.19 33.56
CA ILE A 20 -0.82 -3.58 34.39
C ILE A 20 -1.35 -4.57 35.41
N LYS A 21 -1.61 -5.83 35.03
CA LYS A 21 -2.07 -6.89 35.96
C LYS A 21 -1.03 -7.19 37.02
N ASP A 22 0.25 -7.28 36.65
CA ASP A 22 1.35 -7.48 37.61
C ASP A 22 1.42 -6.33 38.61
N LEU A 23 1.31 -5.09 38.15
CA LEU A 23 1.29 -3.88 38.99
C LEU A 23 0.09 -3.85 39.93
N MET A 24 -1.08 -4.38 39.52
CA MET A 24 -2.26 -4.46 40.38
C MET A 24 -2.11 -5.49 41.51
N SER A 25 -1.34 -6.56 41.27
CA SER A 25 -1.17 -7.68 42.23
C SER A 25 -0.07 -7.45 43.27
N LYS A 26 0.89 -6.55 43.03
CA LYS A 26 2.08 -6.31 43.85
C LYS A 26 1.93 -5.04 44.70
N LYS A 27 2.64 -4.97 45.81
CA LYS A 27 2.68 -3.76 46.65
C LYS A 27 3.71 -2.74 46.19
N GLU A 28 4.82 -3.20 45.62
CA GLU A 28 5.93 -2.40 45.13
C GLU A 28 6.44 -2.95 43.79
N LEU A 29 7.06 -2.09 42.99
CA LEU A 29 7.76 -2.46 41.76
C LEU A 29 9.07 -3.16 42.09
N ASP A 30 9.22 -4.40 41.65
CA ASP A 30 10.49 -5.09 41.74
C ASP A 30 11.39 -4.81 40.51
N TRP A 31 12.61 -5.33 40.55
CA TRP A 31 13.56 -5.15 39.45
C TRP A 31 13.04 -5.76 38.13
N THR A 32 12.36 -6.90 38.20
CA THR A 32 11.82 -7.58 37.01
C THR A 32 10.73 -6.77 36.36
N ASP A 33 9.87 -6.10 37.13
CA ASP A 33 8.82 -5.23 36.60
C ASP A 33 9.43 -4.04 35.84
N LYS A 34 10.49 -3.44 36.42
CA LYS A 34 11.22 -2.33 35.78
C LYS A 34 11.88 -2.73 34.48
N GLU A 35 12.47 -3.93 34.38
CA GLU A 35 13.04 -4.44 33.13
C GLU A 35 11.96 -4.71 32.09
N LYS A 36 10.83 -5.31 32.44
CA LYS A 36 9.70 -5.52 31.54
C LYS A 36 9.18 -4.19 30.95
N ILE A 37 9.09 -3.16 31.79
CA ILE A 37 8.66 -1.81 31.34
C ILE A 37 9.69 -1.22 30.37
N LYS A 38 10.98 -1.36 30.61
CA LYS A 38 12.02 -0.87 29.69
C LYS A 38 11.94 -1.58 28.34
N GLU A 39 11.88 -2.91 28.34
CA GLU A 39 11.73 -3.70 27.11
C GLU A 39 10.49 -3.29 26.31
N LEU A 40 9.40 -2.99 27.01
CA LEU A 40 8.17 -2.51 26.39
C LEU A 40 8.36 -1.12 25.75
N LEU A 41 9.03 -0.18 26.44
CA LEU A 41 9.33 1.15 25.89
C LEU A 41 10.28 1.08 24.69
N GLU A 42 11.24 0.14 24.68
CA GLU A 42 12.10 -0.10 23.52
C GLU A 42 11.31 -0.61 22.31
N LYS A 43 10.42 -1.59 22.51
CA LYS A 43 9.53 -2.06 21.44
C LYS A 43 8.63 -0.96 20.89
N GLU A 44 8.12 -0.09 21.76
CA GLU A 44 7.30 1.05 21.35
C GLU A 44 8.11 2.03 20.48
N LYS A 45 9.37 2.32 20.85
CA LYS A 45 10.28 3.14 20.03
C LYS A 45 10.54 2.52 18.67
N GLU A 46 10.79 1.22 18.60
CA GLU A 46 10.99 0.50 17.33
C GLU A 46 9.76 0.63 16.41
N ILE A 47 8.56 0.49 16.97
CA ILE A 47 7.31 0.67 16.21
C ILE A 47 7.18 2.11 15.69
N GLN A 48 7.52 3.11 16.50
CA GLN A 48 7.50 4.51 16.08
C GLN A 48 8.50 4.79 14.95
N GLU A 49 9.72 4.24 15.03
CA GLU A 49 10.72 4.38 13.97
C GLU A 49 10.31 3.68 12.67
N GLU A 50 9.70 2.49 12.77
CA GLU A 50 9.16 1.80 11.61
C GLU A 50 8.02 2.59 10.96
N TRP A 51 7.21 3.24 11.78
CA TRP A 51 6.13 4.08 11.31
C TRP A 51 6.65 5.32 10.56
N GLN A 52 7.70 5.95 11.06
CA GLN A 52 8.35 7.07 10.35
C GLN A 52 8.82 6.66 8.95
N LYS A 53 9.34 5.44 8.78
CA LYS A 53 9.73 4.92 7.46
C LYS A 53 8.52 4.74 6.53
N VAL A 54 7.38 4.32 7.06
CA VAL A 54 6.13 4.24 6.27
C VAL A 54 5.69 5.64 5.83
N GLN A 55 5.86 6.66 6.67
CA GLN A 55 5.58 8.05 6.31
C GLN A 55 6.49 8.56 5.19
N GLU A 56 7.78 8.23 5.23
CA GLU A 56 8.73 8.58 4.17
C GLU A 56 8.36 7.91 2.84
N GLU A 57 8.10 6.59 2.85
CA GLU A 57 7.66 5.85 1.65
C GLU A 57 6.38 6.45 1.04
N GLN A 58 5.49 6.95 1.88
CA GLN A 58 4.25 7.57 1.45
C GLN A 58 4.47 8.94 0.81
N LYS A 59 5.38 9.72 1.37
CA LYS A 59 5.78 11.00 0.81
C LYS A 59 6.41 10.82 -0.58
N ASP A 60 7.29 9.83 -0.71
CA ASP A 60 7.93 9.50 -2.00
C ASP A 60 6.88 9.09 -3.04
N LEU A 61 5.86 8.31 -2.64
CA LEU A 61 4.75 7.95 -3.51
C LEU A 61 3.93 9.18 -3.94
N GLN A 62 3.66 10.11 -3.02
CA GLN A 62 2.94 11.35 -3.31
C GLN A 62 3.71 12.22 -4.31
N ASP A 63 5.00 12.37 -4.10
CA ASP A 63 5.86 13.18 -4.99
C ASP A 63 5.91 12.55 -6.38
N PHE A 64 6.04 11.23 -6.48
CA PHE A 64 5.95 10.50 -7.75
C PHE A 64 4.62 10.72 -8.47
N MET A 65 3.50 10.64 -7.75
CA MET A 65 2.16 10.83 -8.34
C MET A 65 1.94 12.27 -8.83
N LYS A 66 2.49 13.27 -8.13
CA LYS A 66 2.44 14.67 -8.55
C LYS A 66 3.28 14.92 -9.79
N GLU A 67 4.49 14.36 -9.84
CA GLU A 67 5.41 14.54 -10.98
C GLU A 67 4.90 13.89 -12.27
N ASN A 68 4.10 12.84 -12.17
CA ASN A 68 3.57 12.11 -13.33
C ASN A 68 2.12 12.50 -13.69
N GLU A 69 1.58 13.57 -13.13
CA GLU A 69 0.20 14.06 -13.37
C GLU A 69 -0.90 12.99 -13.17
N LEU A 70 -0.62 11.93 -12.40
CA LEU A 70 -1.53 10.82 -12.10
C LEU A 70 -2.59 11.20 -11.04
N THR A 71 -2.85 12.48 -10.88
CA THR A 71 -3.71 13.01 -9.82
C THR A 71 -5.12 13.27 -10.29
N SER A 72 -6.01 12.30 -10.11
CA SER A 72 -7.44 12.59 -10.11
C SER A 72 -7.80 13.44 -8.88
N GLU A 73 -8.90 14.20 -8.94
CA GLU A 73 -9.37 15.05 -7.83
C GLU A 73 -9.68 14.20 -6.56
N ASP A 74 -10.09 12.95 -6.74
CA ASP A 74 -10.33 12.00 -5.65
C ASP A 74 -9.03 11.52 -5.00
N LEU A 75 -7.97 11.32 -5.78
CA LEU A 75 -6.63 11.01 -5.29
C LEU A 75 -6.06 12.14 -4.44
N LEU A 76 -6.22 13.39 -4.88
CA LEU A 76 -5.79 14.56 -4.10
C LEU A 76 -6.51 14.65 -2.75
N LYS A 77 -7.82 14.39 -2.73
CA LYS A 77 -8.60 14.36 -1.46
C LYS A 77 -8.14 13.25 -0.53
N LYS A 78 -7.94 12.03 -1.04
CA LYS A 78 -7.39 10.92 -0.26
C LYS A 78 -5.99 11.22 0.26
N GLN A 79 -5.15 11.89 -0.53
CA GLN A 79 -3.84 12.37 -0.09
C GLN A 79 -3.93 13.37 1.07
N GLU A 80 -4.85 14.34 0.99
CA GLU A 80 -5.06 15.32 2.05
C GLU A 80 -5.55 14.66 3.35
N GLU A 81 -6.44 13.67 3.24
CA GLU A 81 -6.91 12.89 4.38
C GLU A 81 -5.77 12.09 5.02
N ILE A 82 -4.92 11.45 4.21
CA ILE A 82 -3.74 10.74 4.69
C ILE A 82 -2.79 11.71 5.40
N ASN A 83 -2.49 12.87 4.82
CA ASN A 83 -1.60 13.85 5.43
C ASN A 83 -2.13 14.34 6.79
N LYS A 84 -3.43 14.61 6.89
CA LYS A 84 -4.06 14.99 8.17
C LYS A 84 -3.92 13.88 9.21
N LEU A 85 -4.21 12.63 8.81
CA LEU A 85 -4.05 11.49 9.69
C LEU A 85 -2.59 11.31 10.14
N PHE A 86 -1.61 11.63 9.28
CA PHE A 86 -0.20 11.56 9.63
C PHE A 86 0.25 12.64 10.61
N GLU A 87 -0.24 13.86 10.48
CA GLU A 87 0.06 14.94 11.43
C GLU A 87 -0.49 14.63 12.84
N GLU A 88 -1.56 13.81 12.92
CA GLU A 88 -2.18 13.40 14.17
C GLU A 88 -1.55 12.14 14.81
N VAL A 89 -0.73 11.39 14.08
CA VAL A 89 -0.42 9.96 14.37
C VAL A 89 0.54 9.71 15.53
N ILE A 90 1.41 10.62 15.90
CA ILE A 90 2.16 10.46 17.14
C ILE A 90 1.93 11.70 17.98
N PRO A 91 0.93 11.69 18.86
CA PRO A 91 0.77 12.79 19.79
C PRO A 91 2.09 13.01 20.53
N ASP A 92 2.58 14.25 20.55
CA ASP A 92 3.72 14.64 21.39
C ASP A 92 3.50 14.18 22.84
N GLU A 93 2.27 13.98 23.22
CA GLU A 93 1.83 13.42 24.49
C GLU A 93 2.32 12.00 24.74
N MET A 94 2.27 11.11 23.72
CA MET A 94 2.76 9.73 23.87
C MET A 94 4.27 9.68 24.04
N LYS A 95 5.02 10.47 23.27
CA LYS A 95 6.48 10.60 23.43
C LYS A 95 6.84 11.13 24.82
N LYS A 96 6.14 12.18 25.27
CA LYS A 96 6.34 12.74 26.60
C LYS A 96 6.03 11.73 27.71
N LEU A 97 4.94 10.96 27.53
CA LEU A 97 4.55 9.91 28.49
C LEU A 97 5.63 8.83 28.59
N MET A 98 6.15 8.34 27.45
CA MET A 98 7.24 7.37 27.45
C MET A 98 8.51 7.89 28.10
N GLU A 99 8.93 9.12 27.79
CA GLU A 99 10.08 9.77 28.41
C GLU A 99 9.88 9.97 29.92
N GLU A 100 8.67 10.30 30.37
CA GLU A 100 8.35 10.44 31.79
C GLU A 100 8.43 9.09 32.51
N ILE A 101 7.87 8.02 31.92
CA ILE A 101 8.00 6.67 32.45
C ILE A 101 9.48 6.28 32.57
N GLU A 102 10.27 6.48 31.55
CA GLU A 102 11.69 6.13 31.52
C GLU A 102 12.50 6.89 32.59
N LYS A 103 12.30 8.20 32.69
CA LYS A 103 13.00 9.07 33.67
C LYS A 103 12.65 8.73 35.11
N MET A 104 11.42 8.31 35.37
CA MET A 104 10.91 8.10 36.75
C MET A 104 10.83 6.61 37.15
N LEU A 105 11.30 5.71 36.29
CA LEU A 105 11.18 4.26 36.48
C LEU A 105 11.84 3.74 37.78
N SER A 106 12.92 4.41 38.25
CA SER A 106 13.64 4.04 39.48
C SER A 106 12.88 4.35 40.76
N ASP A 107 12.15 5.48 40.81
CA ASP A 107 11.62 6.08 42.05
C ASP A 107 10.10 6.36 42.02
N MET A 108 9.39 5.89 40.98
CA MET A 108 7.97 6.16 40.82
C MET A 108 7.10 5.30 41.74
N PRO A 109 6.12 5.91 42.45
CA PRO A 109 5.12 5.14 43.16
C PRO A 109 4.34 4.23 42.21
N ARG A 110 4.05 3.01 42.66
CA ARG A 110 3.32 1.98 41.90
C ARG A 110 2.02 2.51 41.27
N GLU A 111 1.22 3.24 42.03
CA GLU A 111 -0.07 3.78 41.60
C GLU A 111 0.11 4.75 40.40
N LYS A 112 1.13 5.58 40.45
CA LYS A 112 1.45 6.50 39.34
C LYS A 112 1.91 5.72 38.11
N MET A 113 2.78 4.72 38.28
CA MET A 113 3.20 3.85 37.18
C MET A 113 2.01 3.12 36.54
N GLN A 114 1.11 2.57 37.37
CA GLN A 114 -0.10 1.92 36.89
C GLN A 114 -0.97 2.87 36.04
N GLN A 115 -1.15 4.13 36.49
CA GLN A 115 -1.89 5.13 35.73
C GLN A 115 -1.22 5.42 34.40
N MET A 116 0.10 5.65 34.39
CA MET A 116 0.84 5.93 33.16
C MET A 116 0.82 4.76 32.17
N MET A 117 0.86 3.51 32.66
CA MET A 117 0.70 2.32 31.83
C MET A 117 -0.71 2.21 31.24
N GLN A 118 -1.75 2.63 31.96
CA GLN A 118 -3.10 2.71 31.41
C GLN A 118 -3.24 3.78 30.34
N ASP A 119 -2.60 4.95 30.54
CA ASP A 119 -2.58 6.01 29.57
C ASP A 119 -1.80 5.58 28.32
N LEU A 120 -0.65 4.91 28.49
CA LEU A 120 0.12 4.33 27.38
C LEU A 120 -0.70 3.28 26.60
N LYS A 121 -1.44 2.41 27.29
CA LYS A 121 -2.35 1.45 26.65
C LYS A 121 -3.40 2.13 25.79
N LYS A 122 -3.99 3.22 26.28
CA LYS A 122 -5.00 3.99 25.56
C LYS A 122 -4.39 4.65 24.32
N SER A 123 -3.24 5.31 24.46
CA SER A 123 -2.54 5.94 23.36
C SER A 123 -2.10 4.92 22.29
N ASN A 124 -1.64 3.74 22.72
CA ASN A 124 -1.26 2.65 21.82
C ASN A 124 -2.48 2.11 21.03
N LYS A 125 -3.66 2.03 21.65
CA LYS A 125 -4.89 1.65 20.96
C LYS A 125 -5.28 2.69 19.90
N GLU A 126 -5.23 3.97 20.26
CA GLU A 126 -5.51 5.07 19.34
C GLU A 126 -4.53 5.07 18.16
N LEU A 127 -3.23 4.88 18.45
CA LEU A 127 -2.20 4.73 17.43
C LEU A 127 -2.49 3.56 16.49
N GLN A 128 -2.87 2.39 17.03
CA GLN A 128 -3.21 1.23 16.22
C GLN A 128 -4.39 1.52 15.27
N GLU A 129 -5.47 2.09 15.79
CA GLU A 129 -6.65 2.44 14.96
C GLU A 129 -6.30 3.44 13.85
N MET A 130 -5.43 4.40 14.13
CA MET A 130 -4.93 5.35 13.14
C MET A 130 -4.02 4.69 12.11
N MET A 131 -3.12 3.82 12.54
CA MET A 131 -2.24 3.06 11.64
C MET A 131 -3.06 2.16 10.70
N ASP A 132 -4.05 1.44 11.21
CA ASP A 132 -4.89 0.57 10.40
C ASP A 132 -5.64 1.35 9.30
N ARG A 133 -6.17 2.53 9.63
CA ARG A 133 -6.79 3.42 8.63
C ARG A 133 -5.80 3.90 7.58
N ASN A 134 -4.64 4.34 8.01
CA ASN A 134 -3.59 4.82 7.11
C ASN A 134 -3.09 3.73 6.16
N LEU A 135 -2.91 2.52 6.68
CA LEU A 135 -2.49 1.37 5.88
C LEU A 135 -3.55 1.03 4.83
N SER A 136 -4.82 1.01 5.22
CA SER A 136 -5.93 0.76 4.29
C SER A 136 -5.96 1.79 3.15
N LEU A 137 -5.80 3.08 3.47
CA LEU A 137 -5.73 4.15 2.48
C LEU A 137 -4.50 4.04 1.57
N LEU A 138 -3.34 3.68 2.13
CA LEU A 138 -2.12 3.48 1.36
C LEU A 138 -2.25 2.31 0.38
N GLU A 139 -2.88 1.22 0.79
CA GLU A 139 -3.14 0.07 -0.08
C GLU A 139 -4.09 0.44 -1.22
N GLN A 140 -5.15 1.21 -0.93
CA GLN A 140 -6.04 1.73 -1.97
C GLN A 140 -5.28 2.60 -2.98
N LEU A 141 -4.44 3.55 -2.50
CA LEU A 141 -3.63 4.39 -3.37
C LEU A 141 -2.67 3.60 -4.26
N LYS A 142 -2.05 2.54 -3.71
CA LYS A 142 -1.16 1.68 -4.50
C LYS A 142 -1.91 0.94 -5.62
N VAL A 143 -3.09 0.41 -5.33
CA VAL A 143 -3.93 -0.25 -6.34
C VAL A 143 -4.38 0.74 -7.42
N GLU A 144 -4.79 1.95 -7.03
CA GLU A 144 -5.21 3.00 -7.97
C GLU A 144 -4.04 3.47 -8.86
N LYS A 145 -2.85 3.63 -8.29
CA LYS A 145 -1.62 3.92 -9.04
C LYS A 145 -1.30 2.82 -10.03
N ASP A 146 -1.23 1.56 -9.57
CA ASP A 146 -0.92 0.41 -10.43
C ASP A 146 -1.94 0.31 -11.59
N LEU A 147 -3.22 0.60 -11.33
CA LEU A 147 -4.28 0.60 -12.32
C LEU A 147 -4.10 1.72 -13.36
N ASN A 148 -3.79 2.94 -12.94
CA ASN A 148 -3.54 4.06 -13.85
C ASN A 148 -2.32 3.81 -14.74
N GLU A 149 -1.22 3.31 -14.18
CA GLU A 149 -0.04 2.92 -14.96
C GLU A 149 -0.35 1.82 -15.98
N LEU A 150 -1.22 0.87 -15.62
CA LEU A 150 -1.66 -0.18 -16.54
C LEU A 150 -2.51 0.40 -17.68
N ILE A 151 -3.44 1.33 -17.36
CA ILE A 151 -4.27 2.01 -18.38
C ILE A 151 -3.38 2.76 -19.37
N ASP A 152 -2.37 3.49 -18.90
CA ASP A 152 -1.43 4.20 -19.76
C ASP A 152 -0.66 3.24 -20.69
N LYS A 153 -0.17 2.12 -20.16
CA LYS A 153 0.51 1.09 -20.96
C LYS A 153 -0.43 0.45 -22.00
N MET A 154 -1.70 0.21 -21.64
CA MET A 154 -2.69 -0.30 -22.58
C MET A 154 -3.01 0.70 -23.69
N ASN A 155 -3.17 1.98 -23.34
CA ASN A 155 -3.36 3.04 -24.33
C ASN A 155 -2.16 3.16 -25.27
N ASP A 156 -0.93 3.13 -24.74
CA ASP A 156 0.29 3.13 -25.57
C ASP A 156 0.35 1.94 -26.53
N LEU A 157 -0.04 0.76 -26.09
CA LEU A 157 -0.11 -0.42 -26.95
C LEU A 157 -1.19 -0.25 -28.02
N ALA A 158 -2.39 0.22 -27.65
CA ALA A 158 -3.49 0.49 -28.57
C ALA A 158 -3.08 1.51 -29.64
N ASP A 159 -2.42 2.61 -29.25
CA ASP A 159 -1.91 3.62 -30.18
C ASP A 159 -0.88 3.04 -31.16
N LYS A 160 0.03 2.18 -30.69
CA LYS A 160 1.01 1.49 -31.56
C LYS A 160 0.32 0.54 -32.55
N LEU A 161 -0.74 -0.13 -32.13
CA LEU A 161 -1.52 -1.03 -32.98
C LEU A 161 -2.36 -0.29 -34.02
N GLN A 162 -2.89 0.88 -33.67
CA GLN A 162 -3.67 1.71 -34.61
C GLN A 162 -2.79 2.46 -35.61
N ASN A 163 -1.58 2.87 -35.19
CA ASN A 163 -0.66 3.66 -36.02
C ASN A 163 0.30 2.81 -36.86
N THR A 164 -0.11 1.65 -37.35
CA THR A 164 0.67 0.72 -38.19
C THR A 164 0.91 1.27 -39.62
N ASP A 165 1.10 2.60 -39.79
CA ASP A 165 1.34 3.20 -41.11
C ASP A 165 2.68 2.74 -41.73
N LYS A 166 2.58 2.31 -42.98
CA LYS A 166 3.55 1.59 -43.83
C LYS A 166 4.88 2.30 -44.07
N SER A 167 5.19 3.41 -43.44
CA SER A 167 6.37 4.22 -43.78
C SER A 167 7.51 4.19 -42.75
N ASN A 168 7.30 3.61 -41.59
CA ASN A 168 8.35 3.54 -40.59
C ASN A 168 8.70 2.08 -40.24
N ASN A 169 10.01 1.80 -40.24
CA ASN A 169 10.63 0.56 -39.78
C ASN A 169 10.36 0.22 -38.30
N ASP A 170 9.44 0.93 -37.66
CA ASP A 170 9.11 0.90 -36.23
C ASP A 170 7.73 0.29 -35.95
N SER A 171 7.13 -0.43 -36.90
CA SER A 171 5.84 -1.07 -36.68
C SER A 171 6.02 -2.26 -35.74
N LEU A 172 5.29 -2.27 -34.62
CA LEU A 172 5.26 -3.38 -33.67
C LEU A 172 4.78 -4.67 -34.41
N SER A 173 5.56 -5.77 -34.32
CA SER A 173 5.12 -7.05 -34.88
C SER A 173 3.89 -7.56 -34.12
N ALA A 174 3.02 -8.30 -34.82
CA ALA A 174 1.83 -8.89 -34.18
C ALA A 174 2.22 -9.80 -33.00
N LYS A 175 3.33 -10.54 -33.14
CA LYS A 175 3.84 -11.41 -32.06
C LYS A 175 4.33 -10.63 -30.83
N ASP A 176 5.00 -9.49 -31.04
CA ASP A 176 5.43 -8.64 -29.94
C ASP A 176 4.24 -7.95 -29.27
N ALA A 177 3.23 -7.57 -30.04
CA ALA A 177 1.98 -7.01 -29.55
C ALA A 177 1.22 -8.01 -28.68
N GLU A 178 1.06 -9.25 -29.15
CA GLU A 178 0.45 -10.35 -28.38
C GLU A 178 1.18 -10.58 -27.06
N ASN A 179 2.52 -10.63 -27.10
CA ASN A 179 3.33 -10.80 -25.88
C ASN A 179 3.17 -9.63 -24.91
N GLN A 180 3.08 -8.38 -25.41
CA GLN A 180 2.85 -7.21 -24.56
C GLN A 180 1.45 -7.24 -23.97
N PHE A 181 0.42 -7.52 -24.78
CA PHE A 181 -0.96 -7.61 -24.31
C PHE A 181 -1.12 -8.67 -23.22
N ASN A 182 -0.57 -9.87 -23.43
CA ASN A 182 -0.63 -10.94 -22.44
C ASN A 182 0.04 -10.57 -21.12
N LYS A 183 1.15 -9.78 -21.13
CA LYS A 183 1.77 -9.27 -19.91
C LYS A 183 0.86 -8.25 -19.20
N LEU A 184 0.24 -7.35 -19.95
CA LEU A 184 -0.68 -6.36 -19.36
C LEU A 184 -1.94 -7.01 -18.77
N SER A 185 -2.46 -8.07 -19.42
CA SER A 185 -3.56 -8.86 -18.89
C SER A 185 -3.18 -9.55 -17.57
N GLN A 186 -1.99 -10.14 -17.47
CA GLN A 186 -1.49 -10.72 -16.22
C GLN A 186 -1.25 -9.65 -15.13
N GLU A 187 -0.80 -8.46 -15.52
CA GLU A 187 -0.66 -7.32 -14.60
C GLU A 187 -2.03 -6.90 -14.05
N LEU A 188 -3.07 -6.84 -14.89
CA LEU A 188 -4.46 -6.59 -14.48
C LEU A 188 -4.95 -7.64 -13.47
N ASP A 189 -4.73 -8.93 -13.75
CA ASP A 189 -5.12 -10.00 -12.83
C ASP A 189 -4.44 -9.85 -11.47
N SER A 190 -3.17 -9.47 -11.44
CA SER A 190 -2.43 -9.18 -10.20
C SER A 190 -3.01 -7.97 -9.44
N ILE A 191 -3.38 -6.91 -10.15
CA ILE A 191 -4.03 -5.72 -9.56
C ILE A 191 -5.41 -6.09 -9.00
N MET A 192 -6.20 -6.86 -9.74
CA MET A 192 -7.52 -7.32 -9.29
C MET A 192 -7.42 -8.18 -8.02
N GLU A 193 -6.38 -9.01 -7.91
CA GLU A 193 -6.17 -9.82 -6.69
C GLU A 193 -5.79 -8.94 -5.49
N LYS A 194 -4.90 -7.95 -5.67
CA LYS A 194 -4.60 -6.95 -4.64
C LYS A 194 -5.87 -6.18 -4.23
N ASN A 195 -6.68 -5.79 -5.21
CA ASN A 195 -7.93 -5.06 -4.97
C ASN A 195 -8.93 -5.85 -4.11
N LYS A 196 -9.03 -7.17 -4.32
CA LYS A 196 -9.90 -8.04 -3.48
C LYS A 196 -9.47 -8.06 -2.01
N GLY A 197 -8.19 -7.83 -1.73
CA GLY A 197 -7.64 -7.77 -0.38
C GLY A 197 -7.92 -6.45 0.35
N LEU A 198 -8.37 -5.40 -0.35
CA LEU A 198 -8.67 -4.11 0.25
C LEU A 198 -9.90 -4.16 1.17
N GLN A 199 -9.92 -3.32 2.21
CA GLN A 199 -11.12 -3.14 3.05
C GLN A 199 -12.30 -2.58 2.27
N GLU A 200 -12.02 -1.68 1.34
CA GLU A 200 -12.99 -1.08 0.42
C GLU A 200 -12.49 -1.29 -1.03
N PRO A 201 -12.82 -2.43 -1.66
CA PRO A 201 -12.36 -2.73 -3.01
C PRO A 201 -12.97 -1.79 -4.05
N PHE A 202 -12.18 -1.41 -5.05
CA PHE A 202 -12.69 -0.75 -6.24
C PHE A 202 -13.54 -1.71 -7.07
N ASN A 203 -14.52 -1.17 -7.79
CA ASN A 203 -15.30 -1.95 -8.74
C ASN A 203 -14.53 -2.11 -10.07
N ILE A 204 -13.61 -3.07 -10.11
CA ILE A 204 -12.82 -3.40 -11.29
C ILE A 204 -13.41 -4.68 -11.91
N SER A 205 -13.69 -4.64 -13.20
CA SER A 205 -14.13 -5.79 -13.97
C SER A 205 -13.25 -5.99 -15.19
N LYS A 206 -12.97 -7.24 -15.51
CA LYS A 206 -12.27 -7.66 -16.73
C LYS A 206 -13.32 -8.20 -17.71
N ASP A 207 -13.27 -7.75 -18.94
CA ASP A 207 -14.12 -8.29 -20.01
C ASP A 207 -13.37 -9.44 -20.73
N GLU A 208 -13.65 -10.67 -20.32
CA GLU A 208 -13.01 -11.87 -20.88
C GLU A 208 -13.27 -12.02 -22.39
N LYS A 209 -14.46 -11.57 -22.87
CA LYS A 209 -14.77 -11.67 -24.30
C LYS A 209 -13.92 -10.72 -25.12
N MET A 210 -13.75 -9.49 -24.64
CA MET A 210 -12.90 -8.50 -25.30
C MET A 210 -11.45 -8.97 -25.30
N GLU A 211 -10.97 -9.58 -24.21
CA GLU A 211 -9.63 -10.15 -24.13
C GLU A 211 -9.43 -11.27 -25.16
N ASP A 212 -10.41 -12.19 -25.28
CA ASP A 212 -10.37 -13.26 -26.27
C ASP A 212 -10.39 -12.71 -27.70
N GLU A 213 -11.21 -11.69 -28.00
CA GLU A 213 -11.26 -11.02 -29.31
C GLU A 213 -9.93 -10.36 -29.66
N ILE A 214 -9.30 -9.65 -28.73
CA ILE A 214 -7.99 -9.03 -28.94
C ILE A 214 -6.92 -10.10 -29.21
N ASN A 215 -6.87 -11.15 -28.43
CA ASN A 215 -5.92 -12.26 -28.64
C ASN A 215 -6.11 -12.92 -29.99
N GLN A 216 -7.38 -13.19 -30.41
CA GLN A 216 -7.66 -13.75 -31.73
C GLN A 216 -7.21 -12.83 -32.86
N ASP A 217 -7.49 -11.52 -32.78
CA ASP A 217 -7.09 -10.57 -33.81
C ASP A 217 -5.55 -10.45 -33.92
N LEU A 218 -4.83 -10.53 -32.78
CA LEU A 218 -3.37 -10.51 -32.78
C LEU A 218 -2.75 -11.81 -33.33
N GLU A 219 -3.35 -12.98 -33.02
CA GLU A 219 -2.93 -14.27 -33.57
C GLU A 219 -3.14 -14.32 -35.09
N GLU A 220 -4.33 -13.90 -35.59
CA GLU A 220 -4.61 -13.80 -37.02
C GLU A 220 -3.67 -12.80 -37.71
N ALA A 221 -3.36 -11.67 -37.08
CA ALA A 221 -2.39 -10.71 -37.59
C ALA A 221 -0.99 -11.32 -37.74
N HIS A 222 -0.57 -12.14 -36.77
CA HIS A 222 0.71 -12.83 -36.81
C HIS A 222 0.78 -13.85 -37.93
N GLU A 223 -0.30 -14.63 -38.16
CA GLU A 223 -0.38 -15.56 -39.29
C GLU A 223 -0.29 -14.84 -40.63
N MET A 224 -0.97 -13.70 -40.79
CA MET A 224 -0.92 -12.87 -41.98
C MET A 224 0.49 -12.29 -42.24
N GLU A 225 1.20 -11.82 -41.20
CA GLU A 225 2.61 -11.40 -41.32
C GLU A 225 3.50 -12.52 -41.84
N ASN A 226 3.35 -13.73 -41.31
CA ASN A 226 4.11 -14.90 -41.75
C ASN A 226 3.82 -15.31 -43.21
N ASN A 227 2.63 -14.99 -43.70
CA ASN A 227 2.22 -15.26 -45.07
C ASN A 227 2.52 -14.12 -46.04
N GLY A 228 3.08 -12.99 -45.54
CA GLY A 228 3.41 -11.80 -46.35
C GLY A 228 2.19 -10.92 -46.65
N ASP A 229 1.09 -11.08 -45.95
CA ASP A 229 -0.10 -10.21 -46.03
C ASP A 229 -0.02 -9.06 -45.02
N ASP A 230 0.85 -8.10 -45.28
CA ASP A 230 1.04 -6.93 -44.40
C ASP A 230 -0.21 -6.07 -44.29
N ALA A 231 -1.05 -6.02 -45.33
CA ALA A 231 -2.29 -5.25 -45.29
C ALA A 231 -3.35 -5.87 -44.38
N GLY A 232 -3.54 -7.18 -44.50
CA GLY A 232 -4.42 -7.93 -43.63
C GLY A 232 -3.97 -7.87 -42.18
N SER A 233 -2.68 -8.07 -41.91
CA SER A 233 -2.10 -7.96 -40.58
C SER A 233 -2.34 -6.56 -39.97
N SER A 234 -2.08 -5.49 -40.72
CA SER A 234 -2.32 -4.12 -40.25
C SER A 234 -3.79 -3.88 -39.88
N GLN A 235 -4.72 -4.43 -40.65
CA GLN A 235 -6.15 -4.32 -40.33
C GLN A 235 -6.49 -5.03 -39.03
N LYS A 236 -5.97 -6.24 -38.81
CA LYS A 236 -6.20 -7.02 -37.59
C LYS A 236 -5.59 -6.35 -36.36
N LYS A 237 -4.35 -5.86 -36.46
CA LYS A 237 -3.72 -5.06 -35.38
C LYS A 237 -4.53 -3.81 -35.05
N ASN A 238 -5.06 -3.12 -36.05
CA ASN A 238 -5.92 -1.95 -35.83
C ASN A 238 -7.25 -2.32 -35.11
N ASN A 239 -7.80 -3.47 -35.38
CA ASN A 239 -8.99 -3.94 -34.67
C ASN A 239 -8.68 -4.27 -33.21
N ALA A 240 -7.59 -4.99 -32.94
CA ALA A 240 -7.13 -5.30 -31.58
C ALA A 240 -6.82 -4.04 -30.74
N GLY A 241 -6.45 -2.92 -31.38
CA GLY A 241 -6.17 -1.63 -30.72
C GLY A 241 -7.40 -0.74 -30.48
N LYS A 242 -8.61 -1.15 -30.87
CA LYS A 242 -9.84 -0.38 -30.65
C LYS A 242 -10.56 -0.77 -29.37
#